data_fa4c279392ed680e6397e8a207146b2e
#
_entry.id   fa4c279392ed680e6397e8a207146b2e
#
_cell.length_a   1.000
_cell.length_b   1.000
_cell.length_c   1.000
_cell.angle_alpha   90.00
_cell.angle_beta   90.00
_cell.angle_gamma   90.00
#
_symmetry.space_group_name_H-M   'P 1'
#
loop_
_entity.id
_entity.type
_entity.pdbx_description
1 polymer ?
#
loop_
_entity_poly.entity_id
_entity_poly.type
_entity_poly.pdbx_seq_one_letter_code
_entity_poly.pdbx_strand_id
1 'polypeptide(L)'
;FPIIATINGQTLHNHYHGNTLKEGDLFLIDAGYENEMCYAGDLSSTIPVSKKFTTVQKEIYQLSLDAHEAAIAAAQLNKPFKNAHLAAIRTIFDGLKAMGLTMGNTDDALEAGAHALFFPCGTGHMMGLDVHDMEDLGEVWVGYDGQPKSTQFGLKSLRLAKPLQPGHVYTIEPGIYFIPELM
;
A
#
# COMPACT_ATOMS: atom_id res chain seq x y z
N PHE A 1 -15.23 -2.05 -7.29
CA PHE A 1 -14.68 -0.67 -7.33
C PHE A 1 -14.19 -0.30 -8.73
N PRO A 2 -14.05 1.01 -9.04
CA PRO A 2 -13.54 1.45 -10.35
C PRO A 2 -12.08 0.99 -10.54
N ILE A 3 -11.79 0.40 -11.70
CA ILE A 3 -10.45 -0.08 -12.04
C ILE A 3 -9.48 1.11 -12.09
N ILE A 4 -8.33 0.97 -11.44
CA ILE A 4 -7.17 1.83 -11.64
C ILE A 4 -6.28 1.14 -12.69
N ALA A 5 -6.04 1.81 -13.82
CA ALA A 5 -5.19 1.31 -14.90
C ALA A 5 -4.44 2.49 -15.51
N THR A 6 -3.22 2.76 -15.02
CA THR A 6 -2.54 4.03 -15.28
C THR A 6 -1.02 3.88 -15.41
N ILE A 7 -0.41 4.81 -16.14
CA ILE A 7 1.05 5.05 -16.14
C ILE A 7 1.44 6.18 -15.18
N ASN A 8 0.47 6.80 -14.51
CA ASN A 8 0.65 7.92 -13.57
C ASN A 8 0.30 7.46 -12.15
N GLY A 9 0.95 6.40 -11.66
CA GLY A 9 0.71 5.83 -10.33
C GLY A 9 0.98 6.78 -9.16
N GLN A 10 1.73 7.88 -9.38
CA GLN A 10 1.90 8.96 -8.40
C GLN A 10 0.59 9.72 -8.12
N THR A 11 -0.38 9.67 -9.02
CA THR A 11 -1.75 10.15 -8.77
C THR A 11 -2.56 9.00 -8.18
N LEU A 12 -2.71 9.02 -6.85
CA LEU A 12 -3.42 7.96 -6.11
C LEU A 12 -4.87 7.86 -6.57
N HIS A 13 -5.39 6.62 -6.68
CA HIS A 13 -6.74 6.31 -7.16
C HIS A 13 -7.07 6.95 -8.52
N ASN A 14 -6.11 6.89 -9.45
CA ASN A 14 -6.27 7.48 -10.78
C ASN A 14 -7.17 6.62 -11.68
N HIS A 15 -8.39 7.07 -11.91
CA HIS A 15 -9.38 6.41 -12.78
C HIS A 15 -9.36 6.89 -14.23
N TYR A 16 -8.38 7.71 -14.62
CA TYR A 16 -8.25 8.17 -16.00
C TYR A 16 -7.56 7.12 -16.86
N HIS A 17 -8.25 6.59 -17.86
CA HIS A 17 -7.78 5.53 -18.76
C HIS A 17 -7.35 6.01 -20.16
N GLY A 18 -7.28 7.32 -20.38
CA GLY A 18 -6.95 7.91 -21.68
C GLY A 18 -5.46 8.01 -22.02
N ASN A 19 -4.57 7.46 -21.21
CA ASN A 19 -3.13 7.51 -21.45
C ASN A 19 -2.70 6.53 -22.56
N THR A 20 -1.76 6.97 -23.40
CA THR A 20 -1.09 6.08 -24.35
C THR A 20 0.18 5.51 -23.72
N LEU A 21 0.27 4.19 -23.64
CA LEU A 21 1.44 3.50 -23.10
C LEU A 21 2.64 3.66 -24.03
N LYS A 22 3.81 3.95 -23.46
CA LYS A 22 5.07 4.13 -24.18
C LYS A 22 6.17 3.24 -23.60
N GLU A 23 7.16 2.94 -24.41
CA GLU A 23 8.35 2.27 -23.94
C GLU A 23 9.02 3.07 -22.79
N GLY A 24 9.37 2.39 -21.71
CA GLY A 24 9.92 2.99 -20.51
C GLY A 24 8.89 3.30 -19.41
N ASP A 25 7.60 3.32 -19.74
CA ASP A 25 6.55 3.50 -18.73
C ASP A 25 6.43 2.26 -17.82
N LEU A 26 5.99 2.50 -16.58
CA LEU A 26 5.40 1.50 -15.71
C LEU A 26 3.89 1.60 -15.79
N PHE A 27 3.21 0.48 -15.91
CA PHE A 27 1.77 0.39 -15.92
C PHE A 27 1.28 -0.23 -14.62
N LEU A 28 0.60 0.56 -13.81
CA LEU A 28 -0.09 0.12 -12.60
C LEU A 28 -1.49 -0.30 -12.98
N ILE A 29 -1.86 -1.50 -12.58
CA ILE A 29 -3.24 -1.98 -12.60
C ILE A 29 -3.64 -2.37 -11.17
N ASP A 30 -4.80 -1.90 -10.73
CA ASP A 30 -5.44 -2.26 -9.49
C ASP A 30 -6.91 -2.52 -9.80
N ALA A 31 -7.29 -3.78 -9.68
CA ALA A 31 -8.58 -4.26 -10.12
C ALA A 31 -9.02 -5.49 -9.32
N GLY A 32 -10.32 -5.61 -9.15
CA GLY A 32 -10.93 -6.76 -8.53
C GLY A 32 -12.27 -7.10 -9.19
N TYR A 33 -12.90 -8.13 -8.70
CA TYR A 33 -14.26 -8.50 -9.08
C TYR A 33 -15.01 -9.02 -7.86
N GLU A 34 -16.30 -9.12 -7.97
CA GLU A 34 -17.16 -9.77 -6.99
C GLU A 34 -17.49 -11.20 -7.44
N ASN A 35 -17.50 -12.13 -6.50
CA ASN A 35 -18.01 -13.48 -6.78
C ASN A 35 -19.56 -13.51 -6.76
N GLU A 36 -20.16 -14.66 -7.05
CA GLU A 36 -21.62 -14.84 -7.08
C GLU A 36 -22.30 -14.57 -5.73
N MET A 37 -21.57 -14.58 -4.63
CA MET A 37 -22.04 -14.23 -3.29
C MET A 37 -21.75 -12.77 -2.90
N CYS A 38 -21.35 -11.94 -3.86
CA CYS A 38 -21.02 -10.53 -3.69
C CYS A 38 -19.81 -10.27 -2.78
N TYR A 39 -18.91 -11.25 -2.60
CA TYR A 39 -17.63 -10.97 -1.93
C TYR A 39 -16.63 -10.37 -2.89
N ALA A 40 -16.03 -9.26 -2.46
CA ALA A 40 -15.05 -8.50 -3.23
C ALA A 40 -13.70 -9.21 -3.34
N GLY A 41 -13.04 -9.01 -4.48
CA GLY A 41 -11.63 -9.32 -4.71
C GLY A 41 -10.85 -8.03 -4.96
N ASP A 42 -9.56 -8.04 -4.67
CA ASP A 42 -8.67 -6.89 -4.80
C ASP A 42 -7.25 -7.33 -5.11
N LEU A 43 -6.69 -6.86 -6.21
CA LEU A 43 -5.36 -7.25 -6.66
C LEU A 43 -4.69 -6.12 -7.43
N SER A 44 -3.51 -5.71 -6.95
CA SER A 44 -2.67 -4.71 -7.62
C SER A 44 -1.42 -5.31 -8.21
N SER A 45 -1.00 -4.80 -9.37
CA SER A 45 0.27 -5.13 -10.00
C SER A 45 0.84 -3.95 -10.76
N THR A 46 2.17 -3.83 -10.77
CA THR A 46 2.89 -2.87 -11.60
C THR A 46 3.78 -3.62 -12.58
N ILE A 47 3.62 -3.37 -13.87
CA ILE A 47 4.35 -4.05 -14.92
C ILE A 47 5.08 -3.06 -15.85
N PRO A 48 6.24 -3.41 -16.42
CA PRO A 48 6.90 -2.56 -17.39
C PRO A 48 6.22 -2.67 -18.75
N VAL A 49 5.94 -1.54 -19.39
CA VAL A 49 5.41 -1.52 -20.78
C VAL A 49 6.45 -2.09 -21.76
N SER A 50 7.73 -1.92 -21.48
CA SER A 50 8.87 -2.42 -22.26
C SER A 50 9.23 -3.86 -21.90
N LYS A 51 8.39 -4.84 -21.93
CA LYS A 51 8.69 -6.26 -21.66
C LYS A 51 9.64 -6.58 -20.49
N LYS A 52 10.55 -5.67 -20.11
CA LYS A 52 11.53 -5.79 -19.03
C LYS A 52 11.66 -4.48 -18.28
N PHE A 53 11.83 -4.55 -16.98
CA PHE A 53 12.20 -3.42 -16.14
C PHE A 53 13.60 -2.89 -16.52
N THR A 54 13.79 -1.59 -16.48
CA THR A 54 15.13 -1.00 -16.38
C THR A 54 15.79 -1.37 -15.05
N THR A 55 17.10 -1.14 -14.90
CA THR A 55 17.80 -1.45 -13.65
C THR A 55 17.16 -0.74 -12.46
N VAL A 56 16.91 0.57 -12.58
CA VAL A 56 16.31 1.38 -11.50
C VAL A 56 14.87 0.92 -11.19
N GLN A 57 14.06 0.68 -12.21
CA GLN A 57 12.71 0.17 -12.02
C GLN A 57 12.71 -1.18 -11.27
N LYS A 58 13.65 -2.07 -11.63
CA LYS A 58 13.78 -3.37 -10.97
C LYS A 58 14.19 -3.24 -9.50
N GLU A 59 15.11 -2.32 -9.17
CA GLU A 59 15.54 -2.05 -7.80
C GLU A 59 14.38 -1.55 -6.93
N ILE A 60 13.61 -0.57 -7.43
CA ILE A 60 12.42 -0.06 -6.72
C ILE A 60 11.32 -1.12 -6.62
N TYR A 61 11.10 -1.89 -7.68
CA TYR A 61 10.11 -2.99 -7.66
C TYR A 61 10.50 -4.05 -6.63
N GLN A 62 11.80 -4.45 -6.59
CA GLN A 62 12.29 -5.41 -5.61
C GLN A 62 12.11 -4.88 -4.18
N LEU A 63 12.39 -3.60 -3.94
CA LEU A 63 12.17 -2.99 -2.62
C LEU A 63 10.69 -3.02 -2.21
N SER A 64 9.77 -2.77 -3.16
CA SER A 64 8.32 -2.90 -2.89
C SER A 64 7.93 -4.35 -2.55
N LEU A 65 8.52 -5.33 -3.25
CA LEU A 65 8.30 -6.75 -2.97
C LEU A 65 8.86 -7.13 -1.58
N ASP A 66 10.08 -6.68 -1.25
CA ASP A 66 10.69 -6.92 0.07
C ASP A 66 9.81 -6.33 1.20
N ALA A 67 9.22 -5.16 0.97
CA ALA A 67 8.28 -4.54 1.91
C ALA A 67 6.98 -5.35 2.07
N HIS A 68 6.48 -5.91 0.96
CA HIS A 68 5.32 -6.80 0.97
C HIS A 68 5.61 -8.08 1.76
N GLU A 69 6.75 -8.71 1.53
CA GLU A 69 7.17 -9.91 2.28
C GLU A 69 7.37 -9.62 3.78
N ALA A 70 7.97 -8.47 4.12
CA ALA A 70 8.13 -8.03 5.50
C ALA A 70 6.77 -7.81 6.19
N ALA A 71 5.80 -7.21 5.47
CA ALA A 71 4.44 -7.04 5.98
C ALA A 71 3.73 -8.38 6.21
N ILE A 72 3.84 -9.33 5.29
CA ILE A 72 3.30 -10.70 5.45
C ILE A 72 3.91 -11.37 6.68
N ALA A 73 5.22 -11.31 6.85
CA ALA A 73 5.90 -11.91 7.99
C ALA A 73 5.47 -11.29 9.34
N ALA A 74 5.15 -10.00 9.36
CA ALA A 74 4.68 -9.28 10.54
C ALA A 74 3.17 -9.44 10.82
N ALA A 75 2.37 -9.84 9.82
CA ALA A 75 0.93 -10.07 9.93
C ALA A 75 0.64 -11.41 10.62
N GLN A 76 0.81 -11.45 11.93
CA GLN A 76 0.68 -12.65 12.73
C GLN A 76 -0.64 -12.69 13.51
N LEU A 77 -1.16 -13.90 13.72
CA LEU A 77 -2.37 -14.13 14.52
C LEU A 77 -2.24 -13.52 15.92
N ASN A 78 -3.30 -12.86 16.38
CA ASN A 78 -3.37 -12.14 17.65
C ASN A 78 -2.39 -10.96 17.81
N LYS A 79 -1.73 -10.53 16.71
CA LYS A 79 -0.89 -9.33 16.69
C LYS A 79 -1.61 -8.22 15.92
N PRO A 80 -1.43 -6.95 16.32
CA PRO A 80 -1.99 -5.81 15.59
C PRO A 80 -1.51 -5.80 14.13
N PHE A 81 -2.42 -5.68 13.17
CA PHE A 81 -2.05 -5.52 11.75
C PHE A 81 -1.21 -4.26 11.51
N LYS A 82 -1.32 -3.26 12.39
CA LYS A 82 -0.42 -2.10 12.39
C LYS A 82 1.07 -2.51 12.34
N ASN A 83 1.44 -3.66 12.91
CA ASN A 83 2.82 -4.16 12.85
C ASN A 83 3.25 -4.50 11.42
N ALA A 84 2.34 -5.02 10.58
CA ALA A 84 2.61 -5.25 9.16
C ALA A 84 2.88 -3.92 8.43
N HIS A 85 2.08 -2.90 8.70
CA HIS A 85 2.32 -1.56 8.15
C HIS A 85 3.67 -0.99 8.58
N LEU A 86 4.00 -1.06 9.87
CA LEU A 86 5.29 -0.58 10.39
C LEU A 86 6.49 -1.34 9.79
N ALA A 87 6.35 -2.66 9.56
CA ALA A 87 7.38 -3.45 8.90
C ALA A 87 7.58 -3.01 7.43
N ALA A 88 6.49 -2.79 6.70
CA ALA A 88 6.54 -2.32 5.31
C ALA A 88 7.22 -0.94 5.19
N ILE A 89 6.77 0.05 5.98
CA ILE A 89 7.33 1.41 5.91
C ILE A 89 8.80 1.46 6.33
N ARG A 90 9.21 0.63 7.29
CA ARG A 90 10.62 0.50 7.68
C ARG A 90 11.45 -0.05 6.53
N THR A 91 11.01 -1.15 5.92
CA THR A 91 11.73 -1.77 4.79
C THR A 91 11.86 -0.78 3.63
N ILE A 92 10.79 -0.06 3.28
CA ILE A 92 10.82 0.96 2.24
C ILE A 92 11.81 2.07 2.60
N PHE A 93 11.73 2.63 3.81
CA PHE A 93 12.59 3.74 4.22
C PHE A 93 14.07 3.34 4.23
N ASP A 94 14.41 2.17 4.80
CA ASP A 94 15.79 1.66 4.84
C ASP A 94 16.33 1.36 3.43
N GLY A 95 15.51 0.80 2.54
CA GLY A 95 15.90 0.55 1.15
C GLY A 95 16.13 1.85 0.37
N LEU A 96 15.24 2.83 0.50
CA LEU A 96 15.42 4.15 -0.12
C LEU A 96 16.64 4.88 0.45
N LYS A 97 16.95 4.69 1.73
CA LYS A 97 18.18 5.21 2.34
C LYS A 97 19.43 4.56 1.76
N ALA A 98 19.42 3.24 1.53
CA ALA A 98 20.52 2.54 0.87
C ALA A 98 20.75 3.04 -0.58
N MET A 99 19.66 3.50 -1.23
CA MET A 99 19.73 4.14 -2.56
C MET A 99 20.12 5.63 -2.52
N GLY A 100 20.30 6.22 -1.33
CA GLY A 100 20.63 7.63 -1.16
C GLY A 100 19.43 8.59 -1.34
N LEU A 101 18.20 8.08 -1.33
CA LEU A 101 16.98 8.88 -1.49
C LEU A 101 16.40 9.38 -0.16
N THR A 102 16.79 8.77 0.96
CA THR A 102 16.45 9.22 2.32
C THR A 102 17.71 9.24 3.18
N MET A 103 17.64 9.87 4.36
CA MET A 103 18.77 9.96 5.30
C MET A 103 18.29 9.98 6.76
N GLY A 104 19.23 9.92 7.69
CA GLY A 104 18.95 10.02 9.12
C GLY A 104 18.72 8.69 9.81
N ASN A 105 18.25 8.74 11.05
CA ASN A 105 17.85 7.56 11.82
C ASN A 105 16.45 7.10 11.37
N THR A 106 16.29 5.81 11.11
CA THR A 106 15.02 5.26 10.61
C THR A 106 13.91 5.36 11.64
N ASP A 107 14.19 5.09 12.92
CA ASP A 107 13.16 5.17 13.96
C ASP A 107 12.63 6.60 14.12
N ASP A 108 13.54 7.59 14.17
CA ASP A 108 13.17 9.00 14.25
C ASP A 108 12.36 9.46 13.03
N ALA A 109 12.76 9.00 11.83
CA ALA A 109 12.07 9.31 10.58
C ALA A 109 10.65 8.74 10.53
N LEU A 110 10.47 7.51 11.00
CA LEU A 110 9.14 6.87 11.06
C LEU A 110 8.26 7.54 12.12
N GLU A 111 8.81 7.89 13.28
CA GLU A 111 8.09 8.63 14.32
C GLU A 111 7.66 10.02 13.82
N ALA A 112 8.50 10.70 13.05
CA ALA A 112 8.19 11.98 12.41
C ALA A 112 7.22 11.86 11.21
N GLY A 113 6.95 10.64 10.70
CA GLY A 113 6.09 10.42 9.54
C GLY A 113 6.78 10.64 8.19
N ALA A 114 8.11 10.70 8.15
CA ALA A 114 8.86 10.95 6.92
C ALA A 114 8.68 9.86 5.84
N HIS A 115 8.35 8.63 6.25
CA HIS A 115 8.00 7.55 5.31
C HIS A 115 6.85 7.91 4.36
N ALA A 116 5.94 8.77 4.81
CA ALA A 116 4.77 9.16 4.01
C ALA A 116 5.10 9.98 2.76
N LEU A 117 6.33 10.50 2.65
CA LEU A 117 6.81 11.12 1.41
C LEU A 117 6.83 10.14 0.23
N PHE A 118 7.06 8.85 0.52
CA PHE A 118 7.15 7.78 -0.48
C PHE A 118 6.05 6.73 -0.35
N PHE A 119 5.40 6.64 0.80
CA PHE A 119 4.29 5.73 1.03
C PHE A 119 3.22 6.39 1.93
N PRO A 120 2.35 7.25 1.36
CA PRO A 120 1.31 7.95 2.11
C PRO A 120 0.07 7.10 2.42
N CYS A 121 -0.03 5.90 1.84
CA CYS A 121 -1.18 5.00 1.94
C CYS A 121 -1.10 4.06 3.13
N GLY A 122 -2.19 3.36 3.43
CA GLY A 122 -2.18 2.21 4.32
C GLY A 122 -1.66 0.95 3.61
N THR A 123 -1.09 0.02 4.37
CA THR A 123 -0.59 -1.26 3.81
C THR A 123 -1.71 -2.26 3.53
N GLY A 124 -2.92 -2.01 4.03
CA GLY A 124 -4.04 -2.92 3.79
C GLY A 124 -5.27 -2.60 4.61
N HIS A 125 -6.32 -3.32 4.31
CA HIS A 125 -7.66 -3.16 4.87
C HIS A 125 -8.39 -4.50 4.97
N MET A 126 -9.45 -4.55 5.76
CA MET A 126 -10.41 -5.66 5.75
C MET A 126 -11.14 -5.66 4.41
N MET A 127 -11.48 -6.84 3.94
CA MET A 127 -12.22 -7.07 2.71
C MET A 127 -13.36 -8.07 2.97
N GLY A 128 -14.53 -7.78 2.44
CA GLY A 128 -15.72 -8.58 2.64
C GLY A 128 -16.73 -8.40 1.49
N LEU A 129 -17.93 -7.94 1.79
CA LEU A 129 -18.92 -7.55 0.78
C LEU A 129 -18.53 -6.26 0.06
N ASP A 130 -17.79 -5.40 0.73
CA ASP A 130 -17.15 -4.23 0.13
C ASP A 130 -15.65 -4.48 0.02
N VAL A 131 -15.00 -3.89 -0.98
CA VAL A 131 -13.54 -3.98 -1.15
C VAL A 131 -12.81 -3.37 0.04
N HIS A 132 -13.19 -2.15 0.43
CA HIS A 132 -12.87 -1.58 1.74
C HIS A 132 -14.04 -1.86 2.67
N ASP A 133 -13.95 -2.90 3.47
CA ASP A 133 -15.07 -3.38 4.25
C ASP A 133 -15.61 -2.30 5.20
N MET A 134 -16.91 -2.00 5.09
CA MET A 134 -17.65 -1.00 5.88
C MET A 134 -17.08 0.44 5.77
N GLU A 135 -16.45 0.84 4.67
CA GLU A 135 -15.74 2.12 4.51
C GLU A 135 -16.56 3.32 5.02
N ASP A 136 -17.78 3.48 4.55
CA ASP A 136 -18.65 4.61 4.89
C ASP A 136 -19.63 4.31 6.05
N LEU A 137 -19.66 3.09 6.55
CA LEU A 137 -20.63 2.62 7.52
C LEU A 137 -20.03 2.29 8.89
N GLY A 138 -18.79 1.88 8.95
CA GLY A 138 -18.20 1.42 10.21
C GLY A 138 -16.76 0.97 10.13
N GLU A 139 -15.95 1.51 9.22
CA GLU A 139 -14.55 1.15 9.04
C GLU A 139 -13.73 1.17 10.34
N VAL A 140 -13.99 2.13 11.24
CA VAL A 140 -13.31 2.22 12.53
C VAL A 140 -13.62 1.02 13.44
N TRP A 141 -14.83 0.46 13.35
CA TRP A 141 -15.18 -0.77 14.07
C TRP A 141 -14.52 -1.99 13.43
N VAL A 142 -14.58 -2.08 12.10
CA VAL A 142 -14.02 -3.20 11.35
C VAL A 142 -12.49 -3.25 11.46
N GLY A 143 -11.82 -2.11 11.34
CA GLY A 143 -10.35 -2.04 11.28
C GLY A 143 -9.66 -1.73 12.61
N TYR A 144 -10.37 -1.17 13.60
CA TYR A 144 -9.78 -0.62 14.82
C TYR A 144 -10.50 -1.01 16.12
N ASP A 145 -11.55 -1.85 16.04
CA ASP A 145 -12.40 -2.20 17.19
C ASP A 145 -12.94 -0.94 17.91
N GLY A 146 -13.32 0.08 17.15
CA GLY A 146 -13.83 1.35 17.63
C GLY A 146 -12.77 2.32 18.20
N GLN A 147 -11.49 1.97 18.15
CA GLN A 147 -10.42 2.87 18.57
C GLN A 147 -10.16 3.96 17.51
N PRO A 148 -9.77 5.18 17.91
CA PRO A 148 -9.51 6.25 16.95
C PRO A 148 -8.29 5.93 16.07
N LYS A 149 -8.39 6.34 14.80
CA LYS A 149 -7.24 6.28 13.86
C LYS A 149 -6.19 7.34 14.24
N SER A 150 -4.95 7.08 13.83
CA SER A 150 -3.88 8.09 13.93
C SER A 150 -4.22 9.32 13.07
N THR A 151 -3.80 10.50 13.51
CA THR A 151 -3.88 11.74 12.73
C THR A 151 -2.60 12.01 11.93
N GLN A 152 -1.53 11.24 12.17
CA GLN A 152 -0.25 11.40 11.49
C GLN A 152 -0.38 11.07 9.99
N PHE A 153 0.20 11.91 9.15
CA PHE A 153 0.28 11.63 7.72
C PHE A 153 1.01 10.30 7.46
N GLY A 154 0.48 9.48 6.54
CA GLY A 154 0.93 8.11 6.33
C GLY A 154 0.20 7.09 7.21
N LEU A 155 0.04 7.34 8.51
CA LEU A 155 -0.71 6.44 9.41
C LEU A 155 -2.23 6.68 9.40
N LYS A 156 -2.69 7.92 9.16
CA LYS A 156 -4.12 8.22 9.09
C LYS A 156 -4.86 7.47 7.98
N SER A 157 -4.13 7.08 6.93
CA SER A 157 -4.67 6.34 5.78
C SER A 157 -4.74 4.83 6.02
N LEU A 158 -4.15 4.31 7.11
CA LEU A 158 -4.23 2.89 7.45
C LEU A 158 -5.67 2.54 7.87
N ARG A 159 -6.29 1.58 7.17
CA ARG A 159 -7.67 1.14 7.40
C ARG A 159 -7.79 -0.01 8.39
N LEU A 160 -6.74 -0.81 8.55
CA LEU A 160 -6.68 -1.95 9.46
C LEU A 160 -5.50 -1.82 10.42
N ALA A 161 -5.78 -1.86 11.73
CA ALA A 161 -4.75 -1.78 12.77
C ALA A 161 -4.97 -2.75 13.93
N LYS A 162 -6.17 -3.32 14.06
CA LYS A 162 -6.54 -4.24 15.15
C LYS A 162 -5.79 -5.57 15.12
N PRO A 163 -5.82 -6.37 16.19
CA PRO A 163 -5.29 -7.73 16.19
C PRO A 163 -5.97 -8.62 15.16
N LEU A 164 -5.16 -9.37 14.41
CA LEU A 164 -5.66 -10.35 13.44
C LEU A 164 -6.26 -11.57 14.15
N GLN A 165 -7.39 -12.06 13.63
CA GLN A 165 -8.10 -13.22 14.15
C GLN A 165 -8.35 -14.25 13.04
N PRO A 166 -8.57 -15.52 13.37
CA PRO A 166 -8.98 -16.51 12.39
C PRO A 166 -10.26 -16.08 11.66
N GLY A 167 -10.30 -16.25 10.35
CA GLY A 167 -11.43 -15.87 9.51
C GLY A 167 -11.37 -14.43 8.97
N HIS A 168 -10.42 -13.59 9.41
CA HIS A 168 -10.20 -12.30 8.76
C HIS A 168 -9.69 -12.48 7.33
N VAL A 169 -10.29 -11.73 6.40
CA VAL A 169 -9.80 -11.56 5.03
C VAL A 169 -9.35 -10.11 4.90
N TYR A 170 -8.13 -9.90 4.44
CA TYR A 170 -7.54 -8.57 4.35
C TYR A 170 -6.51 -8.49 3.23
N THR A 171 -6.21 -7.29 2.77
CA THR A 171 -5.16 -7.02 1.79
C THR A 171 -3.81 -6.76 2.47
N ILE A 172 -2.72 -6.98 1.73
CA ILE A 172 -1.37 -6.49 2.02
C ILE A 172 -0.81 -5.90 0.73
N GLU A 173 -0.73 -4.59 0.65
CA GLU A 173 -0.53 -3.84 -0.59
C GLU A 173 0.42 -2.63 -0.42
N PRO A 174 1.63 -2.81 0.14
CA PRO A 174 2.57 -1.70 0.23
C PRO A 174 2.98 -1.23 -1.16
N GLY A 175 3.21 0.08 -1.30
CA GLY A 175 3.65 0.68 -2.54
C GLY A 175 4.71 1.75 -2.32
N ILE A 176 5.45 2.10 -3.37
CA ILE A 176 6.44 3.18 -3.37
C ILE A 176 6.02 4.19 -4.43
N TYR A 177 5.83 5.43 -4.00
CA TYR A 177 5.33 6.52 -4.83
C TYR A 177 6.33 7.67 -4.86
N PHE A 178 6.60 8.17 -6.05
CA PHE A 178 7.41 9.37 -6.26
C PHE A 178 6.47 10.49 -6.66
N ILE A 179 5.96 11.22 -5.68
CA ILE A 179 4.94 12.28 -5.86
C ILE A 179 5.66 13.62 -5.85
N PRO A 180 5.77 14.32 -7.01
CA PRO A 180 6.55 15.56 -7.10
C PRO A 180 6.12 16.64 -6.10
N GLU A 181 4.83 16.69 -5.75
CA GLU A 181 4.28 17.67 -4.82
C GLU A 181 4.69 17.43 -3.36
N LEU A 182 5.25 16.26 -3.04
CA LEU A 182 5.72 15.89 -1.71
C LEU A 182 7.25 15.95 -1.57
N MET A 183 7.99 16.18 -2.67
CA MET A 183 9.48 16.13 -2.73
C MET A 183 10.15 17.50 -2.75
#